data_fc0ccdcd8a5864c9058c022bfb1456a7
#
_entry.id   fc0ccdcd8a5864c9058c022bfb1456a7
#
_cell.length_a   1.000
_cell.length_b   1.000
_cell.length_c   1.000
_cell.angle_alpha   90.00
_cell.angle_beta   90.00
_cell.angle_gamma   90.00
#
_symmetry.space_group_name_H-M   'P 1'
#
loop_
_entity.id
_entity.type
_entity.pdbx_description
1 polymer ?
#
loop_
_entity_poly.entity_id
_entity_poly.type
_entity_poly.pdbx_seq_one_letter_code
_entity_poly.pdbx_strand_id
1 'polypeptide(L)'
;KPFAAPCHTSGGAKAYNGGPIDYLCCLMTLLIAFAVLSIFVSFLCSVLEAALLSMTPSFIAQQKADKPKLYDRLRHLKENVDQPLAAILTLNTVAHTVGATGVGAQVTLVFGDGYLGVASAIMTLLILVLSEILPKTLGARYWPKLAPALPALLGSMITVLKPFILLSDLVTRGLGGKAPEHDVREE
;
A
#
# COMPACT_ATOMS: atom_id res chain seq x y z
N LYS A 1 21.04 -23.10 15.05
CA LYS A 1 20.91 -22.06 16.11
C LYS A 1 19.91 -21.06 15.57
N PRO A 2 18.69 -20.94 16.12
CA PRO A 2 17.74 -19.94 15.65
C PRO A 2 18.19 -18.55 16.09
N PHE A 3 18.14 -17.63 15.18
CA PHE A 3 18.43 -16.21 15.37
C PHE A 3 17.24 -15.61 16.16
N ALA A 4 17.39 -15.53 17.48
CA ALA A 4 16.40 -14.90 18.34
C ALA A 4 16.57 -13.38 18.24
N ALA A 5 15.71 -12.72 17.49
CA ALA A 5 15.57 -11.27 17.56
C ALA A 5 14.88 -10.88 18.88
N PRO A 6 15.42 -9.93 19.64
CA PRO A 6 14.80 -9.51 20.91
C PRO A 6 13.56 -8.69 20.65
N CYS A 7 12.44 -9.05 21.30
CA CYS A 7 11.26 -8.20 21.42
C CYS A 7 11.63 -6.95 22.25
N HIS A 8 11.93 -5.86 21.60
CA HIS A 8 12.18 -4.55 22.24
C HIS A 8 10.86 -3.84 22.48
N THR A 9 10.32 -3.92 23.70
CA THR A 9 9.41 -2.87 24.17
C THR A 9 10.26 -1.77 24.79
N SER A 10 10.03 -0.52 24.38
CA SER A 10 10.74 0.68 24.84
C SER A 10 10.67 0.81 26.35
N GLY A 11 11.82 0.68 27.03
CA GLY A 11 11.96 0.98 28.44
C GLY A 11 12.87 0.04 29.18
N GLY A 12 14.20 0.28 29.17
CA GLY A 12 15.18 -0.29 30.09
C GLY A 12 15.62 -1.72 29.78
N ALA A 13 16.92 -1.91 29.56
CA ALA A 13 17.57 -3.18 29.40
C ALA A 13 17.43 -4.03 30.68
N LYS A 14 16.34 -4.81 30.79
CA LYS A 14 16.27 -5.97 31.67
C LYS A 14 16.30 -7.20 30.78
N ALA A 15 17.26 -8.09 31.02
CA ALA A 15 17.28 -9.42 30.42
C ALA A 15 15.90 -10.07 30.65
N TYR A 16 15.18 -10.31 29.55
CA TYR A 16 13.83 -10.86 29.61
C TYR A 16 13.94 -12.36 29.96
N ASN A 17 13.63 -12.68 31.22
CA ASN A 17 13.50 -14.05 31.72
C ASN A 17 12.06 -14.56 31.43
N GLY A 18 11.57 -14.34 30.21
CA GLY A 18 10.26 -14.83 29.78
C GLY A 18 10.28 -16.33 29.58
N GLY A 19 9.30 -17.01 30.19
CA GLY A 19 9.07 -18.44 29.99
C GLY A 19 8.65 -18.74 28.53
N PRO A 20 8.56 -20.01 28.13
CA PRO A 20 8.19 -20.41 26.77
C PRO A 20 6.83 -19.84 26.31
N ILE A 21 5.93 -19.55 27.23
CA ILE A 21 4.63 -18.92 26.97
C ILE A 21 4.78 -17.48 26.48
N ASP A 22 5.73 -16.72 27.05
CA ASP A 22 5.95 -15.31 26.67
C ASP A 22 6.53 -15.18 25.27
N TYR A 23 7.42 -16.10 24.88
CA TYR A 23 7.93 -16.18 23.51
C TYR A 23 6.83 -16.49 22.50
N LEU A 24 5.95 -17.43 22.82
CA LEU A 24 4.82 -17.79 21.97
C LEU A 24 3.87 -16.62 21.80
N CYS A 25 3.56 -15.90 22.88
CA CYS A 25 2.73 -14.70 22.86
C CYS A 25 3.35 -13.61 21.96
N CYS A 26 4.65 -13.40 22.04
CA CYS A 26 5.36 -12.43 21.21
C CYS A 26 5.30 -12.82 19.72
N LEU A 27 5.54 -14.07 19.37
CA LEU A 27 5.46 -14.57 17.99
C LEU A 27 4.05 -14.45 17.41
N MET A 28 3.02 -14.78 18.17
CA MET A 28 1.62 -14.62 17.76
C MET A 28 1.26 -13.15 17.56
N THR A 29 1.74 -12.26 18.42
CA THR A 29 1.53 -10.81 18.28
C THR A 29 2.19 -10.29 17.01
N LEU A 30 3.41 -10.73 16.70
CA LEU A 30 4.10 -10.35 15.48
C LEU A 30 3.38 -10.86 14.21
N LEU A 31 2.88 -12.11 14.25
CA LEU A 31 2.10 -12.67 13.15
C LEU A 31 0.87 -11.82 12.85
N ILE A 32 0.09 -11.52 13.89
CA ILE A 32 -1.11 -10.67 13.76
C ILE A 32 -0.73 -9.26 13.28
N ALA A 33 0.35 -8.69 13.82
CA ALA A 33 0.82 -7.36 13.43
C ALA A 33 1.21 -7.31 11.95
N PHE A 34 1.95 -8.28 11.43
CA PHE A 34 2.29 -8.37 10.01
C PHE A 34 1.05 -8.52 9.13
N ALA A 35 0.11 -9.39 9.51
CA ALA A 35 -1.13 -9.58 8.77
C ALA A 35 -1.98 -8.31 8.73
N VAL A 36 -2.25 -7.71 9.90
CA VAL A 36 -3.10 -6.52 10.01
C VAL A 36 -2.47 -5.32 9.31
N LEU A 37 -1.18 -5.08 9.53
CA LEU A 37 -0.48 -3.94 8.91
C LEU A 37 -0.47 -4.07 7.38
N SER A 38 -0.16 -5.25 6.87
CA SER A 38 -0.15 -5.53 5.43
C SER A 38 -1.52 -5.30 4.80
N ILE A 39 -2.56 -5.91 5.38
CA ILE A 39 -3.94 -5.78 4.90
C ILE A 39 -4.40 -4.32 4.96
N PHE A 40 -4.08 -3.60 6.03
CA PHE A 40 -4.47 -2.20 6.21
C PHE A 40 -3.80 -1.27 5.19
N VAL A 41 -2.48 -1.38 5.01
CA VAL A 41 -1.74 -0.56 4.03
C VAL A 41 -2.25 -0.85 2.61
N SER A 42 -2.42 -2.12 2.27
CA SER A 42 -2.94 -2.53 0.97
C SER A 42 -4.39 -2.07 0.75
N PHE A 43 -5.24 -2.15 1.78
CA PHE A 43 -6.60 -1.61 1.74
C PHE A 43 -6.61 -0.12 1.38
N LEU A 44 -5.77 0.69 2.05
CA LEU A 44 -5.66 2.11 1.76
C LEU A 44 -5.19 2.37 0.31
N CYS A 45 -4.17 1.65 -0.14
CA CYS A 45 -3.68 1.75 -1.52
C CYS A 45 -4.80 1.46 -2.53
N SER A 46 -5.56 0.40 -2.34
CA SER A 46 -6.65 0.00 -3.24
C SER A 46 -7.82 0.99 -3.24
N VAL A 47 -8.15 1.58 -2.09
CA VAL A 47 -9.16 2.67 -2.02
C VAL A 47 -8.70 3.89 -2.80
N LEU A 48 -7.43 4.31 -2.61
CA LEU A 48 -6.87 5.49 -3.29
C LEU A 48 -6.78 5.28 -4.80
N GLU A 49 -6.36 4.09 -5.24
CA GLU A 49 -6.33 3.70 -6.65
C GLU A 49 -7.72 3.82 -7.29
N ALA A 50 -8.71 3.16 -6.70
CA ALA A 50 -10.06 3.15 -7.22
C ALA A 50 -10.69 4.56 -7.22
N ALA A 51 -10.45 5.36 -6.18
CA ALA A 51 -10.94 6.73 -6.11
C ALA A 51 -10.28 7.63 -7.15
N LEU A 52 -8.96 7.51 -7.37
CA LEU A 52 -8.23 8.27 -8.38
C LEU A 52 -8.72 7.96 -9.80
N LEU A 53 -8.91 6.68 -10.11
CA LEU A 53 -9.37 6.23 -11.43
C LEU A 53 -10.83 6.61 -11.70
N SER A 54 -11.69 6.53 -10.68
CA SER A 54 -13.12 6.85 -10.79
C SER A 54 -13.41 8.35 -10.87
N MET A 55 -12.44 9.21 -10.57
CA MET A 55 -12.61 10.65 -10.60
C MET A 55 -12.83 11.18 -12.02
N THR A 56 -13.96 11.88 -12.24
CA THR A 56 -14.35 12.40 -13.55
C THR A 56 -13.83 13.81 -13.80
N PRO A 57 -13.48 14.17 -15.05
CA PRO A 57 -13.07 15.53 -15.40
C PRO A 57 -14.15 16.59 -15.11
N SER A 58 -15.43 16.22 -15.27
CA SER A 58 -16.56 17.10 -14.97
C SER A 58 -16.64 17.50 -13.50
N PHE A 59 -16.37 16.57 -12.58
CA PHE A 59 -16.30 16.88 -11.16
C PHE A 59 -15.13 17.83 -10.84
N ILE A 60 -13.99 17.61 -11.47
CA ILE A 60 -12.82 18.50 -11.30
C ILE A 60 -13.18 19.91 -11.76
N ALA A 61 -13.83 20.05 -12.94
CA ALA A 61 -14.22 21.34 -13.48
C ALA A 61 -15.20 22.09 -12.55
N GLN A 62 -16.12 21.40 -11.88
CA GLN A 62 -17.03 22.00 -10.89
C GLN A 62 -16.29 22.62 -9.70
N GLN A 63 -15.13 22.06 -9.29
CA GLN A 63 -14.35 22.61 -8.18
C GLN A 63 -13.68 23.95 -8.50
N LYS A 64 -13.61 24.34 -9.78
CA LYS A 64 -12.92 25.57 -10.22
C LYS A 64 -13.50 26.84 -9.59
N ALA A 65 -14.85 26.90 -9.47
CA ALA A 65 -15.53 28.05 -8.89
C ALA A 65 -15.44 28.11 -7.36
N ASP A 66 -15.64 26.95 -6.70
CA ASP A 66 -15.78 26.90 -5.25
C ASP A 66 -14.41 26.75 -4.52
N LYS A 67 -13.49 25.98 -5.10
CA LYS A 67 -12.22 25.59 -4.48
C LYS A 67 -11.08 25.58 -5.48
N PRO A 68 -10.58 26.74 -5.96
CA PRO A 68 -9.59 26.80 -7.03
C PRO A 68 -8.29 26.06 -6.72
N LYS A 69 -7.81 26.12 -5.47
CA LYS A 69 -6.61 25.37 -5.05
C LYS A 69 -6.79 23.84 -5.11
N LEU A 70 -8.00 23.35 -4.83
CA LEU A 70 -8.32 21.93 -4.96
C LEU A 70 -8.42 21.52 -6.43
N TYR A 71 -9.04 22.38 -7.26
CA TYR A 71 -9.10 22.19 -8.70
C TYR A 71 -7.71 21.99 -9.32
N ASP A 72 -6.76 22.89 -9.06
CA ASP A 72 -5.41 22.81 -9.62
C ASP A 72 -4.69 21.51 -9.20
N ARG A 73 -4.83 21.11 -7.93
CA ARG A 73 -4.23 19.88 -7.42
C ARG A 73 -4.85 18.62 -8.04
N LEU A 74 -6.18 18.55 -8.12
CA LEU A 74 -6.87 17.40 -8.70
C LEU A 74 -6.62 17.29 -10.21
N ARG A 75 -6.58 18.42 -10.89
CA ARG A 75 -6.24 18.51 -12.30
C ARG A 75 -4.83 17.97 -12.55
N HIS A 76 -3.85 18.46 -11.79
CA HIS A 76 -2.47 17.99 -11.90
C HIS A 76 -2.32 16.48 -11.65
N LEU A 77 -3.04 15.93 -10.66
CA LEU A 77 -3.07 14.49 -10.41
C LEU A 77 -3.68 13.69 -11.56
N LYS A 78 -4.70 14.24 -12.24
CA LYS A 78 -5.37 13.56 -13.34
C LYS A 78 -4.59 13.64 -14.64
N GLU A 79 -3.89 14.76 -14.88
CA GLU A 79 -3.01 14.95 -16.04
C GLU A 79 -1.74 14.09 -15.94
N ASN A 80 -1.23 13.87 -14.73
CA ASN A 80 -0.02 13.09 -14.46
C ASN A 80 -0.34 11.83 -13.65
N VAL A 81 -1.34 11.07 -14.08
CA VAL A 81 -1.87 9.92 -13.33
C VAL A 81 -0.86 8.79 -13.14
N ASP A 82 0.15 8.69 -13.98
CA ASP A 82 1.15 7.61 -13.96
C ASP A 82 1.99 7.62 -12.68
N GLN A 83 2.39 8.80 -12.20
CA GLN A 83 3.18 8.92 -10.97
C GLN A 83 2.43 8.44 -9.72
N PRO A 84 1.20 8.92 -9.41
CA PRO A 84 0.46 8.41 -8.26
C PRO A 84 0.11 6.93 -8.39
N LEU A 85 -0.20 6.43 -9.59
CA LEU A 85 -0.44 5.00 -9.80
C LEU A 85 0.81 4.17 -9.53
N ALA A 86 1.97 4.58 -10.04
CA ALA A 86 3.24 3.90 -9.76
C ALA A 86 3.54 3.85 -8.25
N ALA A 87 3.29 4.96 -7.52
CA ALA A 87 3.47 5.00 -6.07
C ALA A 87 2.52 4.04 -5.35
N ILE A 88 1.23 4.05 -5.71
CA ILE A 88 0.22 3.15 -5.13
C ILE A 88 0.60 1.69 -5.37
N LEU A 89 0.90 1.31 -6.61
CA LEU A 89 1.25 -0.06 -7.00
C LEU A 89 2.52 -0.53 -6.28
N THR A 90 3.54 0.32 -6.18
CA THR A 90 4.77 -0.01 -5.47
C THR A 90 4.50 -0.28 -3.99
N LEU A 91 3.78 0.62 -3.30
CA LEU A 91 3.47 0.45 -1.89
C LEU A 91 2.58 -0.78 -1.65
N ASN A 92 1.60 -1.01 -2.52
CA ASN A 92 0.73 -2.18 -2.45
C ASN A 92 1.51 -3.49 -2.58
N THR A 93 2.41 -3.57 -3.57
CA THR A 93 3.28 -4.74 -3.77
C THR A 93 4.21 -4.96 -2.58
N VAL A 94 4.82 -3.91 -2.04
CA VAL A 94 5.66 -4.00 -0.84
C VAL A 94 4.85 -4.51 0.36
N ALA A 95 3.65 -3.96 0.57
CA ALA A 95 2.76 -4.38 1.66
C ALA A 95 2.41 -5.87 1.57
N HIS A 96 2.03 -6.36 0.38
CA HIS A 96 1.70 -7.77 0.16
C HIS A 96 2.92 -8.68 0.38
N THR A 97 4.06 -8.32 -0.21
CA THR A 97 5.28 -9.14 -0.15
C THR A 97 5.82 -9.23 1.28
N VAL A 98 5.99 -8.09 1.95
CA VAL A 98 6.50 -8.04 3.32
C VAL A 98 5.51 -8.69 4.29
N GLY A 99 4.21 -8.45 4.09
CA GLY A 99 3.15 -9.05 4.90
C GLY A 99 3.12 -10.56 4.78
N ALA A 100 3.05 -11.08 3.56
CA ALA A 100 3.01 -12.52 3.31
C ALA A 100 4.28 -13.23 3.82
N THR A 101 5.46 -12.65 3.57
CA THR A 101 6.73 -13.19 4.07
C THR A 101 6.81 -13.16 5.59
N GLY A 102 6.39 -12.05 6.21
CA GLY A 102 6.36 -11.89 7.66
C GLY A 102 5.41 -12.90 8.33
N VAL A 103 4.19 -13.05 7.80
CA VAL A 103 3.22 -14.05 8.27
C VAL A 103 3.77 -15.46 8.08
N GLY A 104 4.32 -15.79 6.90
CA GLY A 104 4.89 -17.10 6.63
C GLY A 104 6.01 -17.47 7.60
N ALA A 105 6.94 -16.56 7.86
CA ALA A 105 8.02 -16.77 8.82
C ALA A 105 7.48 -17.04 10.25
N GLN A 106 6.47 -16.29 10.69
CA GLN A 106 5.87 -16.48 12.01
C GLN A 106 5.07 -17.78 12.12
N VAL A 107 4.32 -18.16 11.06
CA VAL A 107 3.58 -19.42 11.01
C VAL A 107 4.53 -20.61 11.15
N THR A 108 5.64 -20.62 10.44
CA THR A 108 6.66 -21.68 10.54
C THR A 108 7.22 -21.79 11.96
N LEU A 109 7.49 -20.66 12.63
CA LEU A 109 8.01 -20.64 13.99
C LEU A 109 6.99 -21.10 15.05
N VAL A 110 5.71 -20.78 14.86
CA VAL A 110 4.65 -21.06 15.85
C VAL A 110 4.02 -22.43 15.64
N PHE A 111 3.68 -22.78 14.39
CA PHE A 111 2.90 -23.96 14.04
C PHE A 111 3.71 -25.03 13.31
N GLY A 112 4.90 -24.70 12.82
CA GLY A 112 5.74 -25.59 12.02
C GLY A 112 5.44 -25.52 10.51
N ASP A 113 6.34 -26.10 9.70
CA ASP A 113 6.32 -26.01 8.24
C ASP A 113 5.07 -26.62 7.59
N GLY A 114 4.44 -27.61 8.25
CA GLY A 114 3.26 -28.29 7.73
C GLY A 114 2.04 -27.36 7.54
N TYR A 115 1.99 -26.25 8.26
CA TYR A 115 0.87 -25.29 8.21
C TYR A 115 1.08 -24.14 7.23
N LEU A 116 2.27 -24.02 6.63
CA LEU A 116 2.61 -22.92 5.74
C LEU A 116 1.67 -22.81 4.52
N GLY A 117 1.32 -23.95 3.92
CA GLY A 117 0.39 -23.98 2.78
C GLY A 117 -1.01 -23.47 3.12
N VAL A 118 -1.55 -23.90 4.27
CA VAL A 118 -2.88 -23.46 4.75
C VAL A 118 -2.86 -21.97 5.10
N ALA A 119 -1.83 -21.52 5.80
CA ALA A 119 -1.67 -20.11 6.17
C ALA A 119 -1.54 -19.22 4.92
N SER A 120 -0.80 -19.65 3.91
CA SER A 120 -0.66 -18.94 2.63
C SER A 120 -2.00 -18.82 1.90
N ALA A 121 -2.80 -19.90 1.87
CA ALA A 121 -4.13 -19.88 1.26
C ALA A 121 -5.08 -18.90 1.98
N ILE A 122 -5.10 -18.93 3.31
CA ILE A 122 -5.90 -18.03 4.13
C ILE A 122 -5.45 -16.58 3.89
N MET A 123 -4.14 -16.30 3.93
CA MET A 123 -3.62 -14.95 3.73
C MET A 123 -3.94 -14.42 2.34
N THR A 124 -3.86 -15.26 1.31
CA THR A 124 -4.24 -14.92 -0.07
C THR A 124 -5.71 -14.51 -0.15
N LEU A 125 -6.62 -15.28 0.47
CA LEU A 125 -8.05 -14.94 0.50
C LEU A 125 -8.32 -13.63 1.25
N LEU A 126 -7.65 -13.41 2.38
CA LEU A 126 -7.79 -12.18 3.16
C LEU A 126 -7.30 -10.97 2.35
N ILE A 127 -6.15 -11.07 1.69
CA ILE A 127 -5.64 -10.02 0.81
C ILE A 127 -6.63 -9.77 -0.32
N LEU A 128 -7.06 -10.80 -1.05
CA LEU A 128 -7.94 -10.65 -2.20
C LEU A 128 -9.26 -9.97 -1.82
N VAL A 129 -9.90 -10.42 -0.74
CA VAL A 129 -11.21 -9.91 -0.35
C VAL A 129 -11.09 -8.58 0.36
N LEU A 130 -10.27 -8.49 1.41
CA LEU A 130 -10.21 -7.31 2.28
C LEU A 130 -9.32 -6.19 1.75
N SER A 131 -8.28 -6.54 0.97
CA SER A 131 -7.34 -5.52 0.49
C SER A 131 -7.54 -5.13 -0.97
N GLU A 132 -8.29 -5.91 -1.75
CA GLU A 132 -8.49 -5.60 -3.17
C GLU A 132 -9.96 -5.42 -3.55
N ILE A 133 -10.81 -6.43 -3.38
CA ILE A 133 -12.20 -6.37 -3.87
C ILE A 133 -13.01 -5.31 -3.11
N LEU A 134 -13.03 -5.41 -1.78
CA LEU A 134 -13.80 -4.49 -0.95
C LEU A 134 -13.34 -3.04 -1.08
N PRO A 135 -12.04 -2.71 -0.92
CA PRO A 135 -11.59 -1.33 -0.99
C PRO A 135 -11.74 -0.72 -2.37
N LYS A 136 -11.53 -1.47 -3.46
CA LYS A 136 -11.77 -0.96 -4.81
C LYS A 136 -13.24 -0.61 -5.03
N THR A 137 -14.15 -1.44 -4.54
CA THR A 137 -15.59 -1.16 -4.60
C THR A 137 -15.96 0.08 -3.78
N LEU A 138 -15.40 0.22 -2.57
CA LEU A 138 -15.61 1.37 -1.71
C LEU A 138 -15.01 2.65 -2.31
N GLY A 139 -13.78 2.58 -2.80
CA GLY A 139 -13.10 3.69 -3.47
C GLY A 139 -13.87 4.21 -4.67
N ALA A 140 -14.32 3.30 -5.54
CA ALA A 140 -15.12 3.65 -6.71
C ALA A 140 -16.51 4.20 -6.36
N ARG A 141 -17.09 3.82 -5.23
CA ARG A 141 -18.40 4.32 -4.79
C ARG A 141 -18.29 5.67 -4.07
N TYR A 142 -17.29 5.83 -3.21
CA TYR A 142 -17.17 7.00 -2.34
C TYR A 142 -16.10 8.01 -2.79
N TRP A 143 -15.57 7.88 -4.01
CA TRP A 143 -14.54 8.76 -4.55
C TRP A 143 -14.85 10.27 -4.44
N PRO A 144 -16.12 10.78 -4.59
CA PRO A 144 -16.35 12.22 -4.48
C PRO A 144 -16.07 12.77 -3.08
N LYS A 145 -16.27 11.94 -2.04
CA LYS A 145 -15.97 12.30 -0.65
C LYS A 145 -14.46 12.21 -0.37
N LEU A 146 -13.76 11.32 -1.06
CA LEU A 146 -12.32 11.12 -0.91
C LEU A 146 -11.50 12.13 -1.73
N ALA A 147 -12.07 12.68 -2.80
CA ALA A 147 -11.39 13.59 -3.71
C ALA A 147 -10.63 14.75 -3.04
N PRO A 148 -11.14 15.43 -1.98
CA PRO A 148 -10.38 16.48 -1.32
C PRO A 148 -9.12 16.00 -0.60
N ALA A 149 -9.10 14.74 -0.14
CA ALA A 149 -7.96 14.14 0.57
C ALA A 149 -6.91 13.53 -0.37
N LEU A 150 -7.30 13.14 -1.59
CA LEU A 150 -6.43 12.47 -2.57
C LEU A 150 -5.11 13.23 -2.81
N PRO A 151 -5.09 14.55 -3.07
CA PRO A 151 -3.85 15.25 -3.37
C PRO A 151 -2.84 15.23 -2.21
N ALA A 152 -3.32 15.29 -0.97
CA ALA A 152 -2.45 15.26 0.20
C ALA A 152 -1.88 13.85 0.43
N LEU A 153 -2.72 12.83 0.37
CA LEU A 153 -2.32 11.44 0.59
C LEU A 153 -1.38 10.95 -0.53
N LEU A 154 -1.74 11.16 -1.79
CA LEU A 154 -0.92 10.75 -2.93
C LEU A 154 0.38 11.54 -3.02
N GLY A 155 0.36 12.83 -2.70
CA GLY A 155 1.56 13.66 -2.64
C GLY A 155 2.58 13.17 -1.60
N SER A 156 2.10 12.77 -0.42
CA SER A 156 2.97 12.16 0.61
C SER A 156 3.54 10.80 0.17
N MET A 157 2.71 9.95 -0.44
CA MET A 157 3.13 8.66 -0.97
C MET A 157 4.20 8.82 -2.06
N ILE A 158 3.98 9.70 -3.04
CA ILE A 158 4.95 9.98 -4.10
C ILE A 158 6.27 10.47 -3.50
N THR A 159 6.23 11.34 -2.50
CA THR A 159 7.43 11.87 -1.86
C THR A 159 8.24 10.78 -1.17
N VAL A 160 7.58 9.89 -0.42
CA VAL A 160 8.23 8.77 0.29
C VAL A 160 8.77 7.73 -0.69
N LEU A 161 8.02 7.43 -1.76
CA LEU A 161 8.38 6.41 -2.75
C LEU A 161 9.20 6.96 -3.92
N LYS A 162 9.54 8.23 -3.92
CA LYS A 162 10.32 8.87 -4.97
C LYS A 162 11.58 8.09 -5.40
N PRO A 163 12.40 7.53 -4.49
CA PRO A 163 13.56 6.74 -4.89
C PRO A 163 13.19 5.50 -5.71
N PHE A 164 12.07 4.85 -5.39
CA PHE A 164 11.59 3.67 -6.13
C PHE A 164 11.03 4.05 -7.49
N ILE A 165 10.28 5.16 -7.58
CA ILE A 165 9.74 5.68 -8.84
C ILE A 165 10.88 6.06 -9.78
N LEU A 166 11.92 6.75 -9.29
CA LEU A 166 13.10 7.09 -10.07
C LEU A 166 13.86 5.86 -10.58
N LEU A 167 13.94 4.80 -9.77
CA LEU A 167 14.55 3.54 -10.18
C LEU A 167 13.74 2.88 -11.31
N SER A 168 12.42 2.86 -11.19
CA SER A 168 11.52 2.35 -12.22
C SER A 168 11.66 3.13 -13.52
N ASP A 169 11.67 4.45 -13.47
CA ASP A 169 11.88 5.33 -14.62
C ASP A 169 13.24 5.09 -15.28
N LEU A 170 14.30 4.89 -14.49
CA LEU A 170 15.63 4.61 -14.99
C LEU A 170 15.66 3.29 -15.79
N VAL A 171 15.02 2.25 -15.25
CA VAL A 171 14.92 0.93 -15.93
C VAL A 171 14.12 1.07 -17.22
N THR A 172 12.99 1.77 -17.19
CA THR A 172 12.12 1.97 -18.37
C THR A 172 12.83 2.76 -19.46
N ARG A 173 13.56 3.82 -19.10
CA ARG A 173 14.38 4.60 -20.05
C ARG A 173 15.55 3.80 -20.60
N GLY A 174 16.15 2.94 -19.79
CA GLY A 174 17.24 2.05 -20.23
C GLY A 174 16.80 0.98 -21.23
N LEU A 175 15.51 0.60 -21.22
CA LEU A 175 14.93 -0.35 -22.17
C LEU A 175 14.45 0.29 -23.48
N GLY A 176 14.72 1.60 -23.71
CA GLY A 176 14.54 2.26 -25.01
C GLY A 176 13.12 2.77 -25.31
N GLY A 177 12.31 2.99 -24.32
CA GLY A 177 10.98 3.60 -24.49
C GLY A 177 10.96 5.08 -24.10
N LYS A 178 10.98 6.01 -25.07
CA LYS A 178 10.36 7.32 -24.85
C LYS A 178 8.90 7.06 -24.51
N ALA A 179 8.43 7.54 -23.34
CA ALA A 179 7.00 7.63 -23.08
C ALA A 179 6.32 8.34 -24.26
N PRO A 180 5.19 7.85 -24.78
CA PRO A 180 4.45 8.57 -25.78
C PRO A 180 4.04 9.91 -25.17
N GLU A 181 4.61 11.00 -25.69
CA GLU A 181 4.07 12.34 -25.53
C GLU A 181 2.65 12.26 -26.11
N HIS A 182 1.65 12.33 -25.24
CA HIS A 182 0.29 12.58 -25.64
C HIS A 182 0.25 14.01 -26.19
N ASP A 183 0.56 14.09 -27.49
CA ASP A 183 0.31 15.26 -28.31
C ASP A 183 -1.21 15.43 -28.40
N VAL A 184 -1.77 16.21 -27.51
CA VAL A 184 -3.15 16.67 -27.62
C VAL A 184 -3.16 17.67 -28.74
N ARG A 185 -3.36 17.20 -29.98
CA ARG A 185 -3.79 18.06 -31.08
C ARG A 185 -5.17 18.60 -30.70
N GLU A 186 -5.21 19.86 -30.38
CA GLU A 186 -6.42 20.67 -30.45
C GLU A 186 -6.85 20.74 -31.93
N GLU A 187 -8.02 20.16 -32.23
CA GLU A 187 -8.87 20.56 -33.36
C GLU A 187 -10.22 20.96 -32.80
#